data_5f33785ddb68e5c80502ba3e637a6fdf
#
_entry.id   5f33785ddb68e5c80502ba3e637a6fdf
#
_cell.length_a   1.000
_cell.length_b   1.000
_cell.length_c   1.000
_cell.angle_alpha   90.00
_cell.angle_beta   90.00
_cell.angle_gamma   90.00
#
_symmetry.space_group_name_H-M   'P 1'
#
loop_
_entity.id
_entity.type
_entity.pdbx_description
1 polymer ?
#
loop_
_entity_poly.entity_id
_entity_poly.type
_entity_poly.pdbx_seq_one_letter_code
_entity_poly.pdbx_strand_id
1 'polypeptide(L)'
;MTFTNFIKRPVLSTVISIFFVLLGIIGLISLPIEQYPNIAPPTISIQTFYQGADAQTVLNSVITPLEESINGVENMTYMESTATNAGMAMITVYFKQGADPNMAAVNVQNRVSQAQALLPAEVTRAGVTVSKRQSSNVVMYSLTTDDGRYDDEFLTNYNNINIVPMLKRINGVGDVHIPGMKTYSMRIWLYPDKMKQHKLVPSDVSMALAEQNIEAAPGSFGEQSNQKFEYTMRYKGRLKTPEEYGNIIISSNTNGQTVHLRDVAKVELGGLMYSVMMKNNSRPAVIGMVNQVAGSNATQIADDVKTALADAQKQMPPGMKVTIEQDVTE
;
A
#
# COMPACT_ATOMS: atom_id res chain seq x y z
N MET A 1 -19.99 -47.15 30.01
CA MET A 1 -19.09 -47.16 31.19
C MET A 1 -19.89 -46.65 32.35
N THR A 2 -20.09 -47.47 33.38
CA THR A 2 -20.91 -47.14 34.57
C THR A 2 -20.04 -46.39 35.59
N PHE A 3 -20.57 -45.39 36.28
CA PHE A 3 -19.87 -44.56 37.30
C PHE A 3 -19.14 -45.42 38.37
N THR A 4 -19.62 -46.59 38.65
CA THR A 4 -19.01 -47.58 39.57
C THR A 4 -17.61 -48.01 39.15
N ASN A 5 -17.24 -47.95 37.89
CA ASN A 5 -15.86 -48.29 37.43
C ASN A 5 -14.82 -47.24 37.79
N PHE A 6 -15.22 -45.96 37.91
CA PHE A 6 -14.30 -44.89 38.34
C PHE A 6 -13.96 -45.00 39.83
N ILE A 7 -14.97 -45.42 40.65
CA ILE A 7 -14.75 -45.60 42.11
C ILE A 7 -13.87 -46.85 42.37
N LYS A 8 -14.05 -47.90 41.60
CA LYS A 8 -13.29 -49.16 41.75
C LYS A 8 -11.83 -49.08 41.18
N ARG A 9 -11.51 -48.07 40.36
CA ARG A 9 -10.18 -47.92 39.74
C ARG A 9 -9.68 -46.48 39.94
N PRO A 10 -9.18 -46.13 41.12
CA PRO A 10 -8.80 -44.73 41.44
C PRO A 10 -7.66 -44.21 40.55
N VAL A 11 -6.70 -45.08 40.19
CA VAL A 11 -5.61 -44.71 39.27
C VAL A 11 -6.13 -44.26 37.90
N LEU A 12 -7.09 -44.99 37.31
CA LEU A 12 -7.68 -44.68 36.04
C LEU A 12 -8.41 -43.32 36.11
N SER A 13 -9.15 -43.09 37.19
CA SER A 13 -9.87 -41.82 37.42
C SER A 13 -8.89 -40.64 37.51
N THR A 14 -7.81 -40.80 38.27
CA THR A 14 -6.78 -39.76 38.42
C THR A 14 -6.09 -39.42 37.07
N VAL A 15 -5.73 -40.45 36.29
CA VAL A 15 -5.08 -40.23 34.97
C VAL A 15 -6.02 -39.50 34.02
N ILE A 16 -7.29 -39.87 33.97
CA ILE A 16 -8.29 -39.18 33.13
C ILE A 16 -8.46 -37.73 33.59
N SER A 17 -8.52 -37.49 34.89
CA SER A 17 -8.65 -36.14 35.45
C SER A 17 -7.45 -35.24 35.08
N ILE A 18 -6.23 -35.78 35.25
CA ILE A 18 -4.99 -35.09 34.87
C ILE A 18 -4.99 -34.79 33.35
N PHE A 19 -5.39 -35.76 32.54
CA PHE A 19 -5.49 -35.58 31.08
C PHE A 19 -6.43 -34.44 30.69
N PHE A 20 -7.62 -34.35 31.30
CA PHE A 20 -8.54 -33.25 31.04
C PHE A 20 -8.01 -31.90 31.56
N VAL A 21 -7.32 -31.87 32.69
CA VAL A 21 -6.67 -30.66 33.19
C VAL A 21 -5.57 -30.18 32.22
N LEU A 22 -4.73 -31.08 31.73
CA LEU A 22 -3.71 -30.76 30.73
C LEU A 22 -4.31 -30.26 29.41
N LEU A 23 -5.37 -30.92 28.92
CA LEU A 23 -6.09 -30.44 27.74
C LEU A 23 -6.72 -29.07 27.96
N GLY A 24 -7.25 -28.81 29.17
CA GLY A 24 -7.79 -27.51 29.54
C GLY A 24 -6.74 -26.41 29.56
N ILE A 25 -5.56 -26.70 30.11
CA ILE A 25 -4.42 -25.75 30.12
C ILE A 25 -3.93 -25.46 28.70
N ILE A 26 -3.76 -26.50 27.88
CA ILE A 26 -3.36 -26.32 26.45
C ILE A 26 -4.41 -25.50 25.70
N GLY A 27 -5.70 -25.81 25.90
CA GLY A 27 -6.81 -25.07 25.32
C GLY A 27 -6.80 -23.59 25.74
N LEU A 28 -6.56 -23.31 27.03
CA LEU A 28 -6.52 -21.95 27.56
C LEU A 28 -5.39 -21.11 26.93
N ILE A 29 -4.20 -21.72 26.77
CA ILE A 29 -3.04 -21.06 26.18
C ILE A 29 -3.23 -20.81 24.66
N SER A 30 -3.99 -21.68 23.99
CA SER A 30 -4.23 -21.57 22.54
C SER A 30 -5.41 -20.67 22.16
N LEU A 31 -6.18 -20.17 23.13
CA LEU A 31 -7.29 -19.27 22.84
C LEU A 31 -6.76 -17.92 22.32
N PRO A 32 -7.27 -17.42 21.17
CA PRO A 32 -6.94 -16.10 20.69
C PRO A 32 -7.45 -15.04 21.67
N ILE A 33 -6.57 -14.10 22.03
CA ILE A 33 -6.92 -12.96 22.88
C ILE A 33 -7.10 -11.76 21.98
N GLU A 34 -8.32 -11.20 21.97
CA GLU A 34 -8.65 -9.94 21.29
C GLU A 34 -9.12 -8.93 22.32
N GLN A 35 -8.71 -7.66 22.15
CA GLN A 35 -9.10 -6.57 23.05
C GLN A 35 -10.63 -6.32 23.04
N TYR A 36 -11.25 -6.46 21.87
CA TYR A 36 -12.69 -6.33 21.68
C TYR A 36 -13.25 -7.53 20.95
N PRO A 37 -14.47 -7.98 21.29
CA PRO A 37 -15.15 -9.02 20.52
C PRO A 37 -15.24 -8.60 19.05
N ASN A 38 -15.01 -9.53 18.13
CA ASN A 38 -15.06 -9.29 16.69
C ASN A 38 -16.52 -9.18 16.20
N ILE A 39 -17.23 -8.17 16.73
CA ILE A 39 -18.63 -7.85 16.39
C ILE A 39 -18.74 -6.81 15.28
N ALA A 40 -17.63 -6.24 14.84
CA ALA A 40 -17.63 -5.29 13.73
C ALA A 40 -18.01 -6.00 12.43
N PRO A 41 -19.00 -5.49 11.69
CA PRO A 41 -19.35 -6.05 10.40
C PRO A 41 -18.16 -5.96 9.44
N PRO A 42 -17.97 -6.94 8.54
CA PRO A 42 -16.91 -6.88 7.56
C PRO A 42 -17.02 -5.62 6.71
N THR A 43 -15.89 -4.99 6.44
CA THR A 43 -15.83 -3.78 5.61
C THR A 43 -14.79 -3.96 4.50
N ILE A 44 -15.16 -3.51 3.29
CA ILE A 44 -14.28 -3.51 2.12
C ILE A 44 -14.00 -2.04 1.75
N SER A 45 -12.72 -1.71 1.63
CA SER A 45 -12.27 -0.38 1.21
C SER A 45 -11.83 -0.42 -0.24
N ILE A 46 -12.35 0.50 -1.02
CA ILE A 46 -11.96 0.75 -2.41
C ILE A 46 -11.25 2.10 -2.43
N GLN A 47 -10.05 2.12 -3.00
CA GLN A 47 -9.24 3.34 -3.08
C GLN A 47 -8.69 3.51 -4.49
N THR A 48 -8.74 4.75 -4.96
CA THR A 48 -8.07 5.15 -6.19
C THR A 48 -7.67 6.62 -6.12
N PHE A 49 -6.88 7.05 -7.11
CA PHE A 49 -6.34 8.40 -7.15
C PHE A 49 -6.52 9.00 -8.56
N TYR A 50 -7.15 10.16 -8.62
CA TYR A 50 -7.30 10.94 -9.84
C TYR A 50 -6.41 12.20 -9.73
N GLN A 51 -5.21 12.09 -10.25
CA GLN A 51 -4.19 13.13 -10.13
C GLN A 51 -4.64 14.44 -10.78
N GLY A 52 -4.59 15.53 -10.02
CA GLY A 52 -4.94 16.86 -10.49
C GLY A 52 -6.44 17.19 -10.49
N ALA A 53 -7.29 16.24 -10.07
CA ALA A 53 -8.72 16.49 -9.93
C ALA A 53 -9.06 17.07 -8.56
N ASP A 54 -10.04 17.95 -8.51
CA ASP A 54 -10.66 18.44 -7.28
C ASP A 54 -11.71 17.43 -6.76
N ALA A 55 -12.19 17.64 -5.54
CA ALA A 55 -13.14 16.72 -4.89
C ALA A 55 -14.44 16.55 -5.69
N GLN A 56 -14.95 17.62 -6.34
CA GLN A 56 -16.18 17.54 -7.13
C GLN A 56 -15.98 16.70 -8.40
N THR A 57 -14.86 16.88 -9.07
CA THR A 57 -14.49 16.06 -10.25
C THR A 57 -14.30 14.60 -9.86
N VAL A 58 -13.62 14.32 -8.73
CA VAL A 58 -13.46 12.96 -8.20
C VAL A 58 -14.81 12.33 -7.88
N LEU A 59 -15.71 13.08 -7.24
CA LEU A 59 -17.05 12.61 -6.92
C LEU A 59 -17.82 12.20 -8.17
N ASN A 60 -17.89 13.10 -9.16
CA ASN A 60 -18.72 12.88 -10.35
C ASN A 60 -18.14 11.83 -11.30
N SER A 61 -16.81 11.83 -11.51
CA SER A 61 -16.16 11.01 -12.54
C SER A 61 -15.63 9.67 -12.03
N VAL A 62 -15.49 9.50 -10.72
CA VAL A 62 -14.88 8.30 -10.14
C VAL A 62 -15.81 7.64 -9.13
N ILE A 63 -16.25 8.39 -8.10
CA ILE A 63 -17.05 7.80 -7.01
C ILE A 63 -18.41 7.39 -7.53
N THR A 64 -19.14 8.27 -8.20
CA THR A 64 -20.51 7.96 -8.67
C THR A 64 -20.58 6.72 -9.55
N PRO A 65 -19.74 6.54 -10.60
CA PRO A 65 -19.77 5.32 -11.40
C PRO A 65 -19.40 4.05 -10.61
N LEU A 66 -18.48 4.17 -9.64
CA LEU A 66 -18.11 3.06 -8.77
C LEU A 66 -19.24 2.70 -7.82
N GLU A 67 -19.89 3.68 -7.19
CA GLU A 67 -21.04 3.46 -6.29
C GLU A 67 -22.22 2.81 -7.02
N GLU A 68 -22.55 3.29 -8.21
CA GLU A 68 -23.61 2.71 -9.04
C GLU A 68 -23.34 1.23 -9.37
N SER A 69 -22.09 0.90 -9.68
CA SER A 69 -21.71 -0.48 -9.98
C SER A 69 -21.67 -1.37 -8.75
N ILE A 70 -21.19 -0.87 -7.61
CA ILE A 70 -21.06 -1.61 -6.35
C ILE A 70 -22.43 -1.78 -5.67
N ASN A 71 -23.35 -0.86 -5.90
CA ASN A 71 -24.68 -0.92 -5.30
C ASN A 71 -25.38 -2.25 -5.62
N GLY A 72 -25.95 -2.86 -4.58
CA GLY A 72 -26.60 -4.17 -4.69
C GLY A 72 -25.65 -5.38 -4.64
N VAL A 73 -24.42 -5.21 -4.20
CA VAL A 73 -23.57 -6.36 -3.83
C VAL A 73 -24.22 -7.15 -2.71
N GLU A 74 -24.16 -8.47 -2.80
CA GLU A 74 -24.78 -9.39 -1.85
C GLU A 74 -24.30 -9.13 -0.41
N ASN A 75 -25.25 -9.13 0.53
CA ASN A 75 -25.02 -8.86 1.95
C ASN A 75 -24.49 -7.44 2.27
N MET A 76 -24.44 -6.52 1.33
CA MET A 76 -24.15 -5.12 1.59
C MET A 76 -25.25 -4.47 2.43
N THR A 77 -24.86 -3.62 3.37
CA THR A 77 -25.78 -2.84 4.21
C THR A 77 -25.85 -1.40 3.73
N TYR A 78 -24.71 -0.75 3.63
CA TYR A 78 -24.55 0.62 3.11
C TYR A 78 -23.11 0.84 2.65
N MET A 79 -22.87 1.96 1.99
CA MET A 79 -21.52 2.41 1.64
C MET A 79 -21.35 3.88 2.00
N GLU A 80 -20.11 4.27 2.24
CA GLU A 80 -19.70 5.63 2.55
C GLU A 80 -18.53 5.99 1.65
N SER A 81 -18.58 7.19 1.07
CA SER A 81 -17.56 7.64 0.13
C SER A 81 -16.97 8.98 0.52
N THR A 82 -15.68 9.13 0.28
CA THR A 82 -14.93 10.35 0.55
C THR A 82 -14.13 10.75 -0.69
N ALA A 83 -14.29 11.99 -1.13
CA ALA A 83 -13.48 12.63 -2.16
C ALA A 83 -12.65 13.75 -1.54
N THR A 84 -11.40 13.89 -1.95
CA THR A 84 -10.51 14.95 -1.48
C THR A 84 -10.06 15.85 -2.63
N ASN A 85 -9.73 17.12 -2.32
CA ASN A 85 -9.15 18.05 -3.29
C ASN A 85 -7.72 17.65 -3.73
N ALA A 86 -7.14 16.65 -3.11
CA ALA A 86 -5.88 16.06 -3.55
C ALA A 86 -6.07 14.95 -4.60
N GLY A 87 -7.31 14.72 -5.06
CA GLY A 87 -7.62 13.70 -6.07
C GLY A 87 -7.83 12.29 -5.54
N MET A 88 -7.88 12.09 -4.21
CA MET A 88 -8.11 10.76 -3.62
C MET A 88 -9.61 10.46 -3.54
N ALA A 89 -10.00 9.27 -4.01
CA ALA A 89 -11.30 8.66 -3.84
C ALA A 89 -11.19 7.46 -2.91
N MET A 90 -12.06 7.41 -1.90
CA MET A 90 -12.19 6.27 -0.99
C MET A 90 -13.66 5.91 -0.85
N ILE A 91 -13.99 4.64 -1.04
CA ILE A 91 -15.33 4.08 -0.81
C ILE A 91 -15.18 2.96 0.20
N THR A 92 -15.96 3.01 1.28
CA THR A 92 -16.02 1.94 2.27
C THR A 92 -17.39 1.28 2.21
N VAL A 93 -17.41 0.00 1.92
CA VAL A 93 -18.62 -0.83 1.81
C VAL A 93 -18.77 -1.65 3.09
N TYR A 94 -19.91 -1.53 3.73
CA TYR A 94 -20.26 -2.24 4.98
C TYR A 94 -21.17 -3.41 4.68
N PHE A 95 -20.87 -4.56 5.27
CA PHE A 95 -21.63 -5.79 5.08
C PHE A 95 -22.39 -6.20 6.33
N LYS A 96 -23.34 -7.12 6.18
CA LYS A 96 -24.05 -7.71 7.32
C LYS A 96 -23.09 -8.49 8.20
N GLN A 97 -23.35 -8.50 9.50
CA GLN A 97 -22.59 -9.33 10.44
C GLN A 97 -22.69 -10.81 10.05
N GLY A 98 -21.55 -11.51 10.09
CA GLY A 98 -21.47 -12.92 9.67
C GLY A 98 -21.29 -13.15 8.17
N ALA A 99 -21.24 -12.08 7.34
CA ALA A 99 -20.84 -12.21 5.94
C ALA A 99 -19.36 -12.60 5.84
N ASP A 100 -19.01 -13.46 4.87
CA ASP A 100 -17.61 -13.84 4.61
C ASP A 100 -16.85 -12.65 3.98
N PRO A 101 -15.80 -12.11 4.65
CA PRO A 101 -15.03 -11.00 4.13
C PRO A 101 -14.32 -11.31 2.82
N ASN A 102 -13.98 -12.58 2.55
CA ASN A 102 -13.30 -12.98 1.33
C ASN A 102 -14.27 -12.93 0.15
N MET A 103 -15.46 -13.50 0.30
CA MET A 103 -16.50 -13.44 -0.72
C MET A 103 -16.96 -12.00 -0.95
N ALA A 104 -17.11 -11.19 0.10
CA ALA A 104 -17.42 -9.78 -0.01
C ALA A 104 -16.38 -9.03 -0.85
N ALA A 105 -15.08 -9.25 -0.60
CA ALA A 105 -14.00 -8.63 -1.37
C ALA A 105 -14.02 -9.06 -2.85
N VAL A 106 -14.25 -10.35 -3.13
CA VAL A 106 -14.37 -10.87 -4.51
C VAL A 106 -15.56 -10.24 -5.24
N ASN A 107 -16.71 -10.17 -4.58
CA ASN A 107 -17.92 -9.59 -5.17
C ASN A 107 -17.74 -8.10 -5.48
N VAL A 108 -17.15 -7.34 -4.55
CA VAL A 108 -16.82 -5.92 -4.77
C VAL A 108 -15.80 -5.76 -5.90
N GLN A 109 -14.73 -6.58 -5.91
CA GLN A 109 -13.72 -6.54 -6.97
C GLN A 109 -14.33 -6.79 -8.36
N ASN A 110 -15.26 -7.75 -8.47
CA ASN A 110 -15.95 -8.01 -9.73
C ASN A 110 -16.76 -6.80 -10.20
N ARG A 111 -17.47 -6.11 -9.28
CA ARG A 111 -18.22 -4.90 -9.60
C ARG A 111 -17.31 -3.73 -10.00
N VAL A 112 -16.23 -3.54 -9.26
CA VAL A 112 -15.20 -2.52 -9.59
C VAL A 112 -14.61 -2.79 -10.97
N SER A 113 -14.32 -4.04 -11.31
CA SER A 113 -13.78 -4.42 -12.62
C SER A 113 -14.77 -4.10 -13.77
N GLN A 114 -16.07 -4.23 -13.54
CA GLN A 114 -17.11 -3.84 -14.51
C GLN A 114 -17.15 -2.32 -14.70
N ALA A 115 -16.96 -1.56 -13.62
CA ALA A 115 -16.95 -0.09 -13.67
C ALA A 115 -15.71 0.52 -14.32
N GLN A 116 -14.61 -0.24 -14.45
CA GLN A 116 -13.34 0.30 -14.97
C GLN A 116 -13.46 0.97 -16.36
N ALA A 117 -14.34 0.48 -17.21
CA ALA A 117 -14.58 1.06 -18.53
C ALA A 117 -15.24 2.44 -18.49
N LEU A 118 -15.88 2.79 -17.37
CA LEU A 118 -16.56 4.07 -17.16
C LEU A 118 -15.64 5.12 -16.51
N LEU A 119 -14.48 4.70 -16.00
CA LEU A 119 -13.56 5.56 -15.29
C LEU A 119 -12.63 6.33 -16.25
N PRO A 120 -12.17 7.53 -15.87
CA PRO A 120 -11.13 8.25 -16.61
C PRO A 120 -9.87 7.41 -16.82
N ALA A 121 -9.19 7.62 -17.96
CA ALA A 121 -8.00 6.86 -18.32
C ALA A 121 -6.87 7.00 -17.28
N GLU A 122 -6.75 8.16 -16.64
CA GLU A 122 -5.78 8.44 -15.58
C GLU A 122 -6.03 7.57 -14.34
N VAL A 123 -7.31 7.43 -13.96
CA VAL A 123 -7.74 6.59 -12.83
C VAL A 123 -7.53 5.12 -13.14
N THR A 124 -7.88 4.68 -14.35
CA THR A 124 -7.68 3.30 -14.80
C THR A 124 -6.19 2.95 -14.84
N ARG A 125 -5.33 3.89 -15.25
CA ARG A 125 -3.87 3.72 -15.26
C ARG A 125 -3.28 3.69 -13.85
N ALA A 126 -3.79 4.50 -12.92
CA ALA A 126 -3.41 4.48 -11.51
C ALA A 126 -3.85 3.18 -10.82
N GLY A 127 -4.95 2.61 -11.28
CA GLY A 127 -5.58 1.42 -10.73
C GLY A 127 -6.55 1.73 -9.59
N VAL A 128 -7.52 0.82 -9.44
CA VAL A 128 -8.46 0.84 -8.32
C VAL A 128 -8.12 -0.33 -7.40
N THR A 129 -7.77 -0.03 -6.16
CA THR A 129 -7.40 -1.03 -5.17
C THR A 129 -8.61 -1.39 -4.31
N VAL A 130 -8.91 -2.67 -4.22
CA VAL A 130 -9.94 -3.21 -3.32
C VAL A 130 -9.24 -4.01 -2.22
N SER A 131 -9.50 -3.65 -0.99
CA SER A 131 -8.88 -4.29 0.19
C SER A 131 -9.92 -4.52 1.29
N LYS A 132 -9.73 -5.60 2.04
CA LYS A 132 -10.48 -5.80 3.28
C LYS A 132 -9.99 -4.78 4.30
N ARG A 133 -10.90 -3.96 4.82
CA ARG A 133 -10.56 -3.05 5.90
C ARG A 133 -10.61 -3.84 7.22
N GLN A 134 -9.45 -4.10 7.77
CA GLN A 134 -9.34 -4.66 9.10
C GLN A 134 -9.23 -3.51 10.09
N SER A 135 -10.12 -3.49 11.05
CA SER A 135 -10.28 -2.37 11.98
C SER A 135 -9.38 -2.47 13.23
N SER A 136 -8.69 -3.57 13.42
CA SER A 136 -7.85 -3.76 14.60
C SER A 136 -6.38 -3.49 14.30
N ASN A 137 -5.98 -2.26 14.59
CA ASN A 137 -4.58 -1.89 14.72
C ASN A 137 -4.03 -2.52 16.01
N VAL A 138 -2.99 -3.36 15.90
CA VAL A 138 -2.37 -4.03 17.04
C VAL A 138 -1.21 -3.23 17.59
N VAL A 139 -0.32 -2.78 16.71
CA VAL A 139 0.85 -2.00 17.07
C VAL A 139 0.99 -0.80 16.16
N MET A 140 1.25 0.36 16.76
CA MET A 140 1.66 1.55 16.03
C MET A 140 3.11 1.87 16.39
N TYR A 141 3.94 2.04 15.37
CA TYR A 141 5.35 2.40 15.54
C TYR A 141 5.69 3.65 14.74
N SER A 142 6.72 4.36 15.18
CA SER A 142 7.29 5.49 14.44
C SER A 142 8.75 5.25 14.12
N LEU A 143 9.16 5.68 12.90
CA LEU A 143 10.54 5.86 12.53
C LEU A 143 10.89 7.34 12.62
N THR A 144 11.94 7.66 13.33
CA THR A 144 12.44 9.02 13.53
C THR A 144 13.93 9.11 13.26
N THR A 145 14.44 10.33 13.11
CA THR A 145 15.88 10.62 13.08
C THR A 145 16.25 11.53 14.23
N ASP A 146 17.33 11.20 14.93
CA ASP A 146 17.79 11.97 16.10
C ASP A 146 18.54 13.25 15.71
N ASP A 147 19.25 13.24 14.59
CA ASP A 147 20.14 14.30 14.13
C ASP A 147 19.62 15.09 12.91
N GLY A 148 18.40 14.79 12.43
CA GLY A 148 17.81 15.43 11.25
C GLY A 148 18.54 15.11 9.95
N ARG A 149 19.40 14.09 9.93
CA ARG A 149 20.20 13.68 8.76
C ARG A 149 19.34 13.11 7.64
N TYR A 150 18.22 12.51 7.97
CA TYR A 150 17.30 11.88 7.04
C TYR A 150 15.99 12.66 7.00
N ASP A 151 15.52 12.94 5.78
CA ASP A 151 14.22 13.55 5.55
C ASP A 151 13.07 12.52 5.64
N ASP A 152 11.85 13.00 5.60
CA ASP A 152 10.65 12.15 5.70
C ASP A 152 10.45 11.27 4.45
N GLU A 153 10.92 11.69 3.28
CA GLU A 153 10.96 10.86 2.07
C GLU A 153 11.88 9.64 2.25
N PHE A 154 13.08 9.85 2.77
CA PHE A 154 14.01 8.75 3.03
C PHE A 154 13.46 7.78 4.07
N LEU A 155 12.93 8.31 5.20
CA LEU A 155 12.34 7.50 6.25
C LEU A 155 11.17 6.66 5.72
N THR A 156 10.29 7.25 4.90
CA THR A 156 9.16 6.55 4.27
C THR A 156 9.66 5.44 3.34
N ASN A 157 10.64 5.75 2.51
CA ASN A 157 11.19 4.78 1.55
C ASN A 157 11.89 3.63 2.27
N TYR A 158 12.70 3.93 3.29
CA TYR A 158 13.34 2.92 4.11
C TYR A 158 12.33 2.00 4.81
N ASN A 159 11.27 2.58 5.37
CA ASN A 159 10.19 1.84 5.98
C ASN A 159 9.51 0.88 4.98
N ASN A 160 9.17 1.38 3.79
CA ASN A 160 8.52 0.59 2.74
C ASN A 160 9.36 -0.57 2.21
N ILE A 161 10.67 -0.37 2.09
CA ILE A 161 11.56 -1.38 1.50
C ILE A 161 12.02 -2.40 2.54
N ASN A 162 12.30 -1.96 3.78
CA ASN A 162 12.95 -2.81 4.78
C ASN A 162 11.98 -3.28 5.87
N ILE A 163 11.19 -2.38 6.46
CA ILE A 163 10.39 -2.69 7.64
C ILE A 163 9.06 -3.33 7.27
N VAL A 164 8.31 -2.72 6.36
CA VAL A 164 6.97 -3.23 5.95
C VAL A 164 7.02 -4.68 5.45
N PRO A 165 7.93 -5.07 4.55
CA PRO A 165 7.98 -6.46 4.08
C PRO A 165 8.38 -7.45 5.18
N MET A 166 9.20 -7.01 6.15
CA MET A 166 9.58 -7.82 7.29
C MET A 166 8.37 -8.07 8.20
N LEU A 167 7.63 -7.03 8.56
CA LEU A 167 6.45 -7.13 9.41
C LEU A 167 5.32 -7.93 8.75
N LYS A 168 5.11 -7.79 7.44
CA LYS A 168 4.10 -8.56 6.69
C LYS A 168 4.38 -10.07 6.63
N ARG A 169 5.59 -10.52 6.97
CA ARG A 169 5.93 -11.96 7.04
C ARG A 169 5.57 -12.58 8.39
N ILE A 170 5.26 -11.76 9.39
CA ILE A 170 4.85 -12.24 10.72
C ILE A 170 3.45 -12.88 10.59
N ASN A 171 3.31 -14.08 11.14
CA ASN A 171 2.04 -14.79 11.08
C ASN A 171 0.96 -14.01 11.84
N GLY A 172 -0.20 -13.83 11.21
CA GLY A 172 -1.31 -13.06 11.78
C GLY A 172 -1.31 -11.57 11.46
N VAL A 173 -0.21 -11.00 10.91
CA VAL A 173 -0.21 -9.64 10.36
C VAL A 173 -0.96 -9.63 9.04
N GLY A 174 -2.02 -8.83 8.96
CA GLY A 174 -2.85 -8.69 7.76
C GLY A 174 -2.33 -7.62 6.81
N ASP A 175 -1.98 -6.46 7.35
CA ASP A 175 -1.43 -5.35 6.59
C ASP A 175 -0.61 -4.42 7.49
N VAL A 176 0.29 -3.67 6.87
CA VAL A 176 1.02 -2.56 7.50
C VAL A 176 0.71 -1.30 6.72
N HIS A 177 -0.08 -0.43 7.32
CA HIS A 177 -0.52 0.82 6.72
C HIS A 177 0.38 1.99 7.13
N ILE A 178 0.79 2.81 6.15
CA ILE A 178 1.56 4.03 6.37
C ILE A 178 0.70 5.20 5.87
N PRO A 179 0.18 6.05 6.74
CA PRO A 179 -0.53 7.26 6.32
C PRO A 179 0.39 8.18 5.52
N GLY A 180 -0.15 8.82 4.46
CA GLY A 180 0.58 9.83 3.70
C GLY A 180 1.86 9.36 3.02
N MET A 181 1.78 8.24 2.33
CA MET A 181 2.90 7.59 1.64
C MET A 181 3.69 8.56 0.75
N LYS A 182 4.90 8.93 1.16
CA LYS A 182 5.84 9.76 0.41
C LYS A 182 6.90 8.91 -0.30
N THR A 183 6.46 8.02 -1.20
CA THR A 183 7.41 7.28 -2.05
C THR A 183 8.13 8.24 -2.97
N TYR A 184 9.40 7.94 -3.27
CA TYR A 184 10.16 8.73 -4.23
C TYR A 184 9.47 8.76 -5.58
N SER A 185 9.43 9.96 -6.16
CA SER A 185 8.88 10.23 -7.48
C SER A 185 9.74 11.26 -8.19
N MET A 186 9.83 11.16 -9.52
CA MET A 186 10.45 12.19 -10.32
C MET A 186 9.49 13.37 -10.46
N ARG A 187 9.86 14.53 -9.92
CA ARG A 187 9.09 15.78 -9.97
C ARG A 187 9.53 16.60 -11.15
N ILE A 188 8.57 17.04 -11.94
CA ILE A 188 8.78 17.88 -13.12
C ILE A 188 7.99 19.16 -12.94
N TRP A 189 8.70 20.23 -12.63
CA TRP A 189 8.12 21.57 -12.44
C TRP A 189 8.19 22.34 -13.73
N LEU A 190 7.07 22.47 -14.42
CA LEU A 190 6.97 23.16 -15.70
C LEU A 190 7.09 24.66 -15.51
N TYR A 191 7.81 25.35 -16.41
CA TYR A 191 7.91 26.79 -16.49
C TYR A 191 7.01 27.32 -17.61
N PRO A 192 5.81 27.87 -17.31
CA PRO A 192 4.84 28.28 -18.31
C PRO A 192 5.40 29.30 -19.33
N ASP A 193 6.21 30.25 -18.86
CA ASP A 193 6.81 31.27 -19.72
C ASP A 193 7.78 30.68 -20.75
N LYS A 194 8.61 29.71 -20.34
CA LYS A 194 9.52 29.00 -21.23
C LYS A 194 8.77 28.11 -22.21
N MET A 195 7.74 27.42 -21.75
CA MET A 195 6.87 26.62 -22.61
C MET A 195 6.20 27.48 -23.68
N LYS A 196 5.69 28.68 -23.31
CA LYS A 196 5.08 29.62 -24.25
C LYS A 196 6.10 30.08 -25.31
N GLN A 197 7.37 30.34 -24.94
CA GLN A 197 8.43 30.72 -25.88
C GLN A 197 8.67 29.64 -26.94
N HIS A 198 8.58 28.38 -26.55
CA HIS A 198 8.73 27.22 -27.43
C HIS A 198 7.40 26.72 -28.05
N LYS A 199 6.28 27.42 -27.81
CA LYS A 199 4.93 27.05 -28.27
C LYS A 199 4.49 25.65 -27.84
N LEU A 200 4.87 25.25 -26.61
CA LEU A 200 4.57 23.94 -26.02
C LEU A 200 3.41 24.06 -25.04
N VAL A 201 2.64 22.98 -24.93
CA VAL A 201 1.59 22.80 -23.93
C VAL A 201 1.95 21.63 -22.98
N PRO A 202 1.37 21.58 -21.78
CA PRO A 202 1.70 20.48 -20.82
C PRO A 202 1.48 19.08 -21.37
N SER A 203 0.51 18.90 -22.27
CA SER A 203 0.27 17.63 -22.95
C SER A 203 1.45 17.14 -23.79
N ASP A 204 2.23 18.06 -24.41
CA ASP A 204 3.39 17.69 -25.20
C ASP A 204 4.46 17.06 -24.32
N VAL A 205 4.65 17.63 -23.10
CA VAL A 205 5.58 17.06 -22.10
C VAL A 205 5.11 15.69 -21.64
N SER A 206 3.80 15.54 -21.36
CA SER A 206 3.25 14.25 -20.94
C SER A 206 3.41 13.17 -22.03
N MET A 207 3.20 13.55 -23.29
CA MET A 207 3.36 12.66 -24.44
C MET A 207 4.81 12.23 -24.63
N ALA A 208 5.76 13.19 -24.60
CA ALA A 208 7.18 12.90 -24.70
C ALA A 208 7.68 11.99 -23.57
N LEU A 209 7.19 12.20 -22.34
CA LEU A 209 7.48 11.32 -21.20
C LEU A 209 6.95 9.91 -21.43
N ALA A 210 5.71 9.77 -21.91
CA ALA A 210 5.09 8.48 -22.18
C ALA A 210 5.83 7.70 -23.28
N GLU A 211 6.36 8.40 -24.29
CA GLU A 211 7.08 7.79 -25.41
C GLU A 211 8.51 7.39 -25.07
N GLN A 212 9.21 8.20 -24.26
CA GLN A 212 10.65 8.02 -24.03
C GLN A 212 10.98 7.37 -22.67
N ASN A 213 10.03 7.31 -21.74
CA ASN A 213 10.21 6.68 -20.44
C ASN A 213 9.41 5.37 -20.34
N ILE A 214 9.65 4.46 -21.28
CA ILE A 214 9.02 3.14 -21.34
C ILE A 214 10.02 2.04 -21.08
N GLU A 215 9.54 0.89 -20.68
CA GLU A 215 10.30 -0.36 -20.65
C GLU A 215 9.83 -1.22 -21.81
N ALA A 216 10.73 -1.45 -22.75
CA ALA A 216 10.45 -2.23 -23.94
C ALA A 216 11.35 -3.47 -23.99
N ALA A 217 10.83 -4.56 -24.50
CA ALA A 217 11.58 -5.75 -24.82
C ALA A 217 11.80 -5.75 -26.35
N PRO A 218 12.92 -5.24 -26.87
CA PRO A 218 13.14 -5.05 -28.31
C PRO A 218 13.38 -6.37 -29.04
N GLY A 219 13.46 -7.50 -28.33
CA GLY A 219 13.71 -8.81 -28.92
C GLY A 219 15.19 -9.08 -29.21
N SER A 220 15.42 -10.02 -30.10
CA SER A 220 16.75 -10.40 -30.55
C SER A 220 16.93 -10.17 -32.07
N PHE A 221 18.16 -9.96 -32.49
CA PHE A 221 18.53 -9.81 -33.88
C PHE A 221 19.24 -11.08 -34.37
N GLY A 222 18.77 -11.67 -35.47
CA GLY A 222 19.39 -12.86 -36.06
C GLY A 222 18.65 -14.18 -35.85
N GLU A 223 17.52 -14.19 -35.15
CA GLU A 223 16.75 -15.38 -34.79
C GLU A 223 16.27 -16.21 -36.00
N GLN A 224 16.06 -15.57 -37.15
CA GLN A 224 15.62 -16.25 -38.40
C GLN A 224 16.58 -16.02 -39.56
N SER A 225 17.82 -15.65 -39.30
CA SER A 225 18.83 -15.45 -40.34
C SER A 225 19.80 -16.63 -40.41
N ASN A 226 20.46 -16.83 -41.57
CA ASN A 226 21.55 -17.80 -41.72
C ASN A 226 22.82 -17.43 -40.95
N GLN A 227 22.72 -16.53 -39.97
CA GLN A 227 23.83 -16.10 -39.11
C GLN A 227 24.01 -17.09 -37.94
N LYS A 228 25.26 -17.37 -37.60
CA LYS A 228 25.62 -18.31 -36.53
C LYS A 228 25.42 -17.75 -35.11
N PHE A 229 25.08 -16.48 -34.99
CA PHE A 229 24.96 -15.79 -33.69
C PHE A 229 23.66 -15.00 -33.63
N GLU A 230 22.96 -15.11 -32.50
CA GLU A 230 21.82 -14.29 -32.11
C GLU A 230 22.31 -13.18 -31.15
N TYR A 231 21.91 -11.95 -31.40
CA TYR A 231 22.23 -10.79 -30.55
C TYR A 231 20.95 -10.31 -29.85
N THR A 232 20.87 -10.51 -28.53
CA THR A 232 19.79 -9.94 -27.73
C THR A 232 19.97 -8.42 -27.62
N MET A 233 18.98 -7.67 -28.10
CA MET A 233 18.99 -6.22 -27.94
C MET A 233 18.61 -5.84 -26.51
N ARG A 234 19.37 -4.91 -25.91
CA ARG A 234 19.03 -4.35 -24.60
C ARG A 234 18.57 -2.91 -24.79
N TYR A 235 17.38 -2.64 -24.28
CA TYR A 235 16.88 -1.27 -24.17
C TYR A 235 17.33 -0.68 -22.83
N LYS A 236 17.57 0.63 -22.77
CA LYS A 236 18.04 1.32 -21.56
C LYS A 236 17.01 1.23 -20.41
N GLY A 237 15.73 1.01 -20.75
CA GLY A 237 14.64 0.94 -19.81
C GLY A 237 14.16 2.30 -19.30
N ARG A 238 13.48 2.29 -18.18
CA ARG A 238 13.00 3.52 -17.55
C ARG A 238 14.14 4.39 -17.07
N LEU A 239 13.99 5.69 -17.25
CA LEU A 239 14.92 6.69 -16.77
C LEU A 239 14.91 6.74 -15.24
N LYS A 240 16.09 6.97 -14.63
CA LYS A 240 16.27 6.86 -13.18
C LYS A 240 16.76 8.14 -12.52
N THR A 241 17.45 9.01 -13.27
CA THR A 241 18.05 10.22 -12.71
C THR A 241 17.41 11.49 -13.26
N PRO A 242 17.40 12.60 -12.49
CA PRO A 242 16.92 13.89 -12.98
C PRO A 242 17.57 14.34 -14.29
N GLU A 243 18.88 14.03 -14.47
CA GLU A 243 19.62 14.37 -15.68
C GLU A 243 19.11 13.58 -16.90
N GLU A 244 18.80 12.30 -16.73
CA GLU A 244 18.23 11.47 -17.79
C GLU A 244 16.86 11.99 -18.22
N TYR A 245 16.00 12.33 -17.26
CA TYR A 245 14.70 12.95 -17.54
C TYR A 245 14.87 14.33 -18.20
N GLY A 246 15.83 15.15 -17.73
CA GLY A 246 16.11 16.45 -18.31
C GLY A 246 16.52 16.39 -19.79
N ASN A 247 17.07 15.27 -20.24
CA ASN A 247 17.50 15.06 -21.63
C ASN A 247 16.38 14.55 -22.56
N ILE A 248 15.18 14.28 -22.05
CA ILE A 248 14.01 13.93 -22.88
C ILE A 248 13.78 15.05 -23.91
N ILE A 249 13.61 14.66 -25.17
CA ILE A 249 13.30 15.59 -26.25
C ILE A 249 11.78 15.79 -26.32
N ILE A 250 11.31 17.03 -26.13
CA ILE A 250 9.88 17.36 -26.18
C ILE A 250 9.48 17.75 -27.59
N SER A 251 10.33 18.50 -28.29
CA SER A 251 10.05 18.96 -29.64
C SER A 251 11.33 19.05 -30.46
N SER A 252 11.21 18.82 -31.78
CA SER A 252 12.30 18.99 -32.72
C SER A 252 11.79 19.79 -33.92
N ASN A 253 12.52 20.84 -34.29
CA ASN A 253 12.21 21.65 -35.45
C ASN A 253 12.87 21.05 -36.70
N THR A 254 12.31 21.39 -37.86
CA THR A 254 12.85 20.99 -39.19
C THR A 254 14.30 21.41 -39.40
N ASN A 255 14.79 22.40 -38.68
CA ASN A 255 16.20 22.90 -38.73
C ASN A 255 17.13 22.14 -37.78
N GLY A 256 16.70 21.02 -37.17
CA GLY A 256 17.52 20.20 -36.27
C GLY A 256 17.69 20.77 -34.85
N GLN A 257 17.00 21.86 -34.50
CA GLN A 257 16.98 22.35 -33.12
C GLN A 257 16.03 21.51 -32.30
N THR A 258 16.51 20.97 -31.19
CA THR A 258 15.72 20.16 -30.23
C THR A 258 15.50 20.95 -28.95
N VAL A 259 14.28 20.82 -28.40
CA VAL A 259 13.93 21.36 -27.08
C VAL A 259 13.88 20.19 -26.10
N HIS A 260 14.70 20.25 -25.08
CA HIS A 260 14.77 19.24 -24.03
C HIS A 260 13.88 19.62 -22.84
N LEU A 261 13.51 18.62 -22.03
CA LEU A 261 12.71 18.85 -20.83
C LEU A 261 13.36 19.85 -19.87
N ARG A 262 14.69 19.81 -19.69
CA ARG A 262 15.44 20.75 -18.85
C ARG A 262 15.31 22.22 -19.30
N ASP A 263 14.98 22.46 -20.55
CA ASP A 263 14.88 23.83 -21.10
C ASP A 263 13.56 24.49 -20.64
N VAL A 264 12.52 23.69 -20.40
CA VAL A 264 11.15 24.14 -20.08
C VAL A 264 10.68 23.70 -18.69
N ALA A 265 11.46 22.89 -17.98
CA ALA A 265 11.12 22.38 -16.65
C ALA A 265 12.34 22.22 -15.74
N LYS A 266 12.10 22.24 -14.43
CA LYS A 266 13.01 21.72 -13.41
C LYS A 266 12.64 20.27 -13.10
N VAL A 267 13.62 19.38 -13.14
CA VAL A 267 13.46 17.97 -12.78
C VAL A 267 14.22 17.69 -11.49
N GLU A 268 13.54 17.11 -10.51
CA GLU A 268 14.16 16.74 -9.23
C GLU A 268 13.52 15.46 -8.67
N LEU A 269 14.28 14.73 -7.86
CA LEU A 269 13.75 13.63 -7.08
C LEU A 269 13.06 14.18 -5.83
N GLY A 270 11.84 13.76 -5.57
CA GLY A 270 11.07 14.21 -4.41
C GLY A 270 9.95 13.24 -4.06
N GLY A 271 9.11 13.60 -3.09
CA GLY A 271 7.98 12.76 -2.68
C GLY A 271 6.83 12.77 -3.68
N LEU A 272 6.11 11.67 -3.77
CA LEU A 272 4.89 11.57 -4.59
C LEU A 272 3.81 12.53 -4.11
N MET A 273 3.68 12.71 -2.79
CA MET A 273 2.69 13.59 -2.16
C MET A 273 3.37 14.48 -1.12
N TYR A 274 2.92 15.73 -1.03
CA TYR A 274 3.38 16.70 -0.02
C TYR A 274 2.25 17.16 0.93
N SER A 275 1.04 16.65 0.73
CA SER A 275 -0.15 17.05 1.50
C SER A 275 -0.17 16.54 2.93
N VAL A 276 0.61 15.51 3.24
CA VAL A 276 0.68 14.90 4.58
C VAL A 276 2.10 15.04 5.11
N MET A 277 2.23 15.59 6.32
CA MET A 277 3.47 15.67 7.06
C MET A 277 3.27 15.03 8.43
N MET A 278 4.12 14.06 8.75
CA MET A 278 4.10 13.40 10.05
C MET A 278 5.28 13.86 10.89
N LYS A 279 5.03 14.13 12.17
CA LYS A 279 6.04 14.51 13.14
C LYS A 279 5.84 13.74 14.44
N ASN A 280 6.92 13.34 15.05
CA ASN A 280 6.95 12.84 16.42
C ASN A 280 7.88 13.74 17.22
N ASN A 281 7.38 14.35 18.31
CA ASN A 281 8.12 15.32 19.13
C ASN A 281 8.79 16.42 18.28
N SER A 282 8.04 17.01 17.32
CA SER A 282 8.48 18.07 16.39
C SER A 282 9.56 17.64 15.38
N ARG A 283 9.99 16.38 15.37
CA ARG A 283 10.93 15.83 14.39
C ARG A 283 10.20 15.15 13.24
N PRO A 284 10.76 15.13 12.03
CA PRO A 284 10.23 14.31 10.95
C PRO A 284 10.07 12.86 11.39
N ALA A 285 8.92 12.27 11.12
CA ALA A 285 8.61 10.90 11.51
C ALA A 285 7.77 10.21 10.45
N VAL A 286 7.89 8.89 10.38
CA VAL A 286 6.99 8.03 9.60
C VAL A 286 6.31 7.09 10.57
N ILE A 287 4.99 7.05 10.51
CA ILE A 287 4.17 6.19 11.36
C ILE A 287 3.73 4.98 10.56
N GLY A 288 3.94 3.79 11.11
CA GLY A 288 3.41 2.53 10.59
C GLY A 288 2.38 1.95 11.55
N MET A 289 1.26 1.51 11.00
CA MET A 289 0.17 0.86 11.71
C MET A 289 0.09 -0.59 11.29
N VAL A 290 0.30 -1.51 12.23
CA VAL A 290 0.24 -2.96 11.99
C VAL A 290 -1.16 -3.46 12.31
N ASN A 291 -1.85 -3.96 11.31
CA ASN A 291 -3.19 -4.52 11.43
C ASN A 291 -3.13 -6.05 11.43
N GLN A 292 -3.91 -6.68 12.31
CA GLN A 292 -4.00 -8.13 12.38
C GLN A 292 -5.00 -8.72 11.37
N VAL A 293 -4.83 -9.98 11.06
CA VAL A 293 -5.87 -10.79 10.38
C VAL A 293 -6.98 -11.11 11.40
N ALA A 294 -8.23 -11.05 10.98
CA ALA A 294 -9.36 -11.41 11.86
C ALA A 294 -9.17 -12.84 12.43
N GLY A 295 -9.39 -12.98 13.74
CA GLY A 295 -9.25 -14.25 14.47
C GLY A 295 -7.81 -14.65 14.81
N SER A 296 -6.81 -13.80 14.54
CA SER A 296 -5.43 -14.04 14.99
C SER A 296 -5.22 -13.55 16.43
N ASN A 297 -4.15 -14.01 17.06
CA ASN A 297 -3.81 -13.63 18.44
C ASN A 297 -3.05 -12.29 18.45
N ALA A 298 -3.72 -11.22 18.91
CA ALA A 298 -3.16 -9.87 18.96
C ALA A 298 -1.91 -9.78 19.84
N THR A 299 -1.90 -10.43 21.00
CA THR A 299 -0.76 -10.43 21.93
C THR A 299 0.48 -11.05 21.30
N GLN A 300 0.32 -12.22 20.67
CA GLN A 300 1.43 -12.89 19.98
C GLN A 300 1.96 -12.03 18.83
N ILE A 301 1.07 -11.40 18.04
CA ILE A 301 1.49 -10.51 16.95
C ILE A 301 2.24 -9.30 17.51
N ALA A 302 1.77 -8.69 18.60
CA ALA A 302 2.44 -7.55 19.23
C ALA A 302 3.85 -7.91 19.66
N ASP A 303 4.04 -9.05 20.33
CA ASP A 303 5.34 -9.53 20.79
C ASP A 303 6.29 -9.84 19.62
N ASP A 304 5.79 -10.51 18.59
CA ASP A 304 6.57 -10.82 17.38
C ASP A 304 6.97 -9.53 16.63
N VAL A 305 6.06 -8.56 16.53
CA VAL A 305 6.34 -7.23 15.93
C VAL A 305 7.37 -6.46 16.74
N LYS A 306 7.24 -6.41 18.09
CA LYS A 306 8.23 -5.77 18.96
C LYS A 306 9.61 -6.38 18.79
N THR A 307 9.69 -7.70 18.75
CA THR A 307 10.95 -8.43 18.56
C THR A 307 11.55 -8.13 17.18
N ALA A 308 10.77 -8.19 16.12
CA ALA A 308 11.22 -7.89 14.77
C ALA A 308 11.70 -6.44 14.63
N LEU A 309 10.99 -5.46 15.22
CA LEU A 309 11.41 -4.05 15.20
C LEU A 309 12.70 -3.83 16.01
N ALA A 310 12.88 -4.52 17.14
CA ALA A 310 14.11 -4.45 17.94
C ALA A 310 15.31 -5.03 17.17
N ASP A 311 15.12 -6.09 16.40
CA ASP A 311 16.17 -6.67 15.56
C ASP A 311 16.45 -5.76 14.33
N ALA A 312 15.43 -5.18 13.72
CA ALA A 312 15.60 -4.19 12.66
C ALA A 312 16.39 -2.97 13.14
N GLN A 313 16.14 -2.49 14.36
CA GLN A 313 16.87 -1.35 14.93
C GLN A 313 18.39 -1.55 14.93
N LYS A 314 18.86 -2.79 15.13
CA LYS A 314 20.31 -3.12 15.13
C LYS A 314 20.95 -2.99 13.75
N GLN A 315 20.15 -3.06 12.68
CA GLN A 315 20.57 -3.01 11.29
C GLN A 315 20.27 -1.66 10.61
N MET A 316 19.61 -0.75 11.33
CA MET A 316 19.27 0.57 10.80
C MET A 316 20.51 1.44 10.60
N PRO A 317 20.46 2.36 9.62
CA PRO A 317 21.48 3.40 9.48
C PRO A 317 21.66 4.22 10.77
N PRO A 318 22.89 4.67 11.09
CA PRO A 318 23.16 5.47 12.28
C PRO A 318 22.29 6.73 12.32
N GLY A 319 21.68 7.02 13.47
CA GLY A 319 20.80 8.18 13.67
C GLY A 319 19.33 7.92 13.38
N MET A 320 18.96 6.72 12.89
CA MET A 320 17.57 6.29 12.80
C MET A 320 17.13 5.54 14.06
N LYS A 321 15.89 5.80 14.48
CA LYS A 321 15.30 5.15 15.65
C LYS A 321 13.88 4.71 15.34
N VAL A 322 13.55 3.48 15.75
CA VAL A 322 12.17 2.98 15.79
C VAL A 322 11.65 3.06 17.23
N THR A 323 10.42 3.53 17.37
CA THR A 323 9.74 3.62 18.67
C THR A 323 8.34 3.05 18.53
N ILE A 324 7.92 2.26 19.50
CA ILE A 324 6.53 1.80 19.60
C ILE A 324 5.74 2.91 20.27
N GLU A 325 4.73 3.41 19.57
CA GLU A 325 3.90 4.53 20.03
C GLU A 325 2.63 4.03 20.73
N GLN A 326 2.10 2.91 20.26
CA GLN A 326 0.91 2.30 20.81
C GLN A 326 0.99 0.79 20.66
N ASP A 327 0.67 0.11 21.73
CA ASP A 327 0.39 -1.32 21.78
C ASP A 327 -1.00 -1.50 22.40
N VAL A 328 -1.90 -2.15 21.68
CA VAL A 328 -3.27 -2.38 22.16
C VAL A 328 -3.38 -3.59 23.10
N THR A 329 -2.28 -4.29 23.35
CA THR A 329 -2.22 -5.47 24.20
C THR A 329 -1.72 -5.17 25.61
N GLU A 330 -1.25 -3.96 25.88
CA GLU A 330 -0.78 -3.47 27.19
C GLU A 330 -1.82 -2.68 27.98
#